data_8be020dd316b8cedb3204cda23a48e32
#
_entry.id   8be020dd316b8cedb3204cda23a48e32
#
_cell.length_a   1.000
_cell.length_b   1.000
_cell.length_c   1.000
_cell.angle_alpha   90.00
_cell.angle_beta   90.00
_cell.angle_gamma   90.00
#
_symmetry.space_group_name_H-M   'P 1'
#
loop_
_entity.id
_entity.type
_entity.pdbx_description
1 polymer ?
#
loop_
_entity_poly.entity_id
_entity_poly.type
_entity_poly.pdbx_seq_one_letter_code
_entity_poly.pdbx_strand_id
1 'polypeptide(L)'
;MKIDFHIHGKLTKKVDFSGDYLLSMIEAAQKDGLTAITLTEHFNTKRFEDIYDWLDQHYTYTNDCYDISGFRVFAGMEVDVKDGGHILVTAGREAIRSMRRHLAAHVAKDCFIELANLFELIAKYDSLVIGAHPLRKSNPLAQHPLDLLKKFDAFDLNSRDLHEYGLLEMEAKVRALAAEAAIPVVAGSDAHHPLQAGAVMNEFEADCTTIAALKREIRSQRYQ
;
A
#
# COMPACT_ATOMS: atom_id res chain seq x y z
N MET A 1 6.12 -11.73 -11.52
CA MET A 1 5.72 -11.59 -10.10
C MET A 1 4.27 -11.18 -10.05
N LYS A 2 3.45 -11.83 -9.22
CA LYS A 2 2.06 -11.42 -8.95
C LYS A 2 2.00 -10.75 -7.60
N ILE A 3 1.60 -9.48 -7.56
CA ILE A 3 1.67 -8.62 -6.36
C ILE A 3 0.37 -7.87 -6.10
N ASP A 4 -0.01 -7.78 -4.82
CA ASP A 4 -1.05 -6.89 -4.31
C ASP A 4 -0.38 -5.71 -3.58
N PHE A 5 -0.73 -4.49 -3.96
CA PHE A 5 -0.11 -3.27 -3.40
C PHE A 5 -0.82 -2.73 -2.16
N HIS A 6 -1.92 -3.34 -1.70
CA HIS A 6 -2.70 -2.83 -0.58
C HIS A 6 -3.25 -3.95 0.29
N ILE A 7 -2.48 -4.40 1.26
CA ILE A 7 -2.87 -5.44 2.23
C ILE A 7 -2.52 -5.03 3.66
N HIS A 8 -3.42 -5.36 4.60
CA HIS A 8 -3.24 -5.12 6.03
C HIS A 8 -2.85 -6.40 6.77
N GLY A 9 -1.98 -6.26 7.77
CA GLY A 9 -1.54 -7.36 8.64
C GLY A 9 -2.45 -7.61 9.84
N LYS A 10 -3.51 -6.80 9.98
CA LYS A 10 -4.44 -6.82 11.13
C LYS A 10 -5.87 -6.65 10.67
N LEU A 11 -6.79 -7.27 11.38
CA LEU A 11 -8.22 -7.15 11.08
C LEU A 11 -8.75 -5.71 11.25
N THR A 12 -8.23 -4.97 12.22
CA THR A 12 -8.55 -3.56 12.48
C THR A 12 -7.39 -2.84 13.16
N LYS A 13 -7.37 -1.50 13.08
CA LYS A 13 -6.39 -0.64 13.79
C LYS A 13 -6.32 -0.87 15.31
N LYS A 14 -7.36 -1.45 15.93
CA LYS A 14 -7.52 -1.55 17.40
C LYS A 14 -7.05 -2.88 17.98
N VAL A 15 -6.98 -3.95 17.18
CA VAL A 15 -6.54 -5.26 17.65
C VAL A 15 -5.02 -5.28 17.81
N ASP A 16 -4.50 -6.17 18.66
CA ASP A 16 -3.08 -6.43 18.72
C ASP A 16 -2.62 -7.22 17.48
N PHE A 17 -1.36 -7.09 17.12
CA PHE A 17 -0.79 -7.86 16.02
C PHE A 17 -0.69 -9.35 16.39
N SER A 18 -0.91 -10.21 15.40
CA SER A 18 -0.72 -11.65 15.47
C SER A 18 0.04 -12.13 14.25
N GLY A 19 1.19 -12.78 14.47
CA GLY A 19 1.97 -13.40 13.38
C GLY A 19 1.17 -14.49 12.67
N ASP A 20 0.41 -15.30 13.40
CA ASP A 20 -0.45 -16.36 12.82
C ASP A 20 -1.52 -15.76 11.91
N TYR A 21 -2.07 -14.59 12.28
CA TYR A 21 -3.03 -13.89 11.43
C TYR A 21 -2.39 -13.39 10.14
N LEU A 22 -1.21 -12.78 10.20
CA LEU A 22 -0.47 -12.37 9.02
C LEU A 22 -0.12 -13.56 8.14
N LEU A 23 0.31 -14.68 8.71
CA LEU A 23 0.57 -15.90 7.95
C LEU A 23 -0.69 -16.43 7.26
N SER A 24 -1.85 -16.40 7.91
CA SER A 24 -3.11 -16.80 7.28
C SER A 24 -3.50 -15.90 6.11
N MET A 25 -3.18 -14.60 6.16
CA MET A 25 -3.34 -13.66 5.03
C MET A 25 -2.42 -14.05 3.86
N ILE A 26 -1.15 -14.35 4.16
CA ILE A 26 -0.16 -14.75 3.15
C ILE A 26 -0.53 -16.09 2.51
N GLU A 27 -0.93 -17.08 3.31
CA GLU A 27 -1.39 -18.39 2.80
C GLU A 27 -2.59 -18.25 1.86
N ALA A 28 -3.56 -17.40 2.21
CA ALA A 28 -4.70 -17.11 1.34
C ALA A 28 -4.26 -16.43 0.04
N ALA A 29 -3.40 -15.43 0.12
CA ALA A 29 -2.82 -14.74 -1.04
C ALA A 29 -2.05 -15.70 -1.96
N GLN A 30 -1.23 -16.61 -1.40
CA GLN A 30 -0.51 -17.63 -2.16
C GLN A 30 -1.46 -18.61 -2.86
N LYS A 31 -2.53 -19.03 -2.17
CA LYS A 31 -3.54 -19.93 -2.74
C LYS A 31 -4.22 -19.31 -3.97
N ASP A 32 -4.42 -17.99 -3.97
CA ASP A 32 -4.98 -17.26 -5.09
C ASP A 32 -3.93 -16.81 -6.12
N GLY A 33 -2.68 -17.29 -5.96
CA GLY A 33 -1.61 -17.18 -6.96
C GLY A 33 -0.69 -15.97 -6.80
N LEU A 34 -0.84 -15.16 -5.75
CA LEU A 34 0.11 -14.10 -5.44
C LEU A 34 1.49 -14.67 -5.06
N THR A 35 2.54 -13.94 -5.38
CA THR A 35 3.92 -14.25 -4.99
C THR A 35 4.54 -13.16 -4.13
N ALA A 36 3.86 -12.01 -4.02
CA ALA A 36 4.29 -10.88 -3.22
C ALA A 36 3.11 -10.02 -2.75
N ILE A 37 3.34 -9.27 -1.67
CA ILE A 37 2.46 -8.18 -1.20
C ILE A 37 3.29 -6.97 -0.77
N THR A 38 2.67 -5.79 -0.76
CA THR A 38 3.11 -4.69 0.08
C THR A 38 2.25 -4.67 1.33
N LEU A 39 2.88 -4.83 2.50
CA LEU A 39 2.20 -4.82 3.78
C LEU A 39 1.98 -3.37 4.21
N THR A 40 0.84 -2.81 3.87
CA THR A 40 0.48 -1.40 4.05
C THR A 40 -0.43 -1.18 5.24
N GLU A 41 -0.07 -1.74 6.40
CA GLU A 41 -0.85 -1.53 7.62
C GLU A 41 -1.02 -0.03 7.93
N HIS A 42 -2.16 0.34 8.49
CA HIS A 42 -2.41 1.72 8.86
C HIS A 42 -1.32 2.27 9.80
N PHE A 43 -0.76 3.43 9.48
CA PHE A 43 0.31 4.07 10.26
C PHE A 43 -0.09 4.38 11.71
N ASN A 44 -1.37 4.61 11.97
CA ASN A 44 -1.94 4.91 13.28
C ASN A 44 -2.56 3.70 13.99
N THR A 45 -2.23 2.47 13.51
CA THR A 45 -2.64 1.24 14.20
C THR A 45 -1.96 1.10 15.56
N LYS A 46 -2.63 0.44 16.48
CA LYS A 46 -2.09 0.11 17.81
C LYS A 46 -0.83 -0.75 17.65
N ARG A 47 0.28 -0.34 18.27
CA ARG A 47 1.54 -1.09 18.30
C ARG A 47 2.05 -1.46 16.90
N PHE A 48 2.13 -0.45 16.02
CA PHE A 48 2.58 -0.62 14.64
C PHE A 48 3.94 -1.35 14.53
N GLU A 49 4.89 -1.05 15.42
CA GLU A 49 6.24 -1.63 15.38
C GLU A 49 6.26 -3.14 15.61
N ASP A 50 5.29 -3.70 16.35
CA ASP A 50 5.23 -5.15 16.63
C ASP A 50 5.21 -6.00 15.35
N ILE A 51 4.64 -5.47 14.26
CA ILE A 51 4.60 -6.14 12.96
C ILE A 51 6.02 -6.39 12.45
N TYR A 52 6.83 -5.33 12.43
CA TYR A 52 8.20 -5.40 11.91
C TYR A 52 9.15 -6.07 12.90
N ASP A 53 8.94 -5.92 14.20
CA ASP A 53 9.70 -6.63 15.24
C ASP A 53 9.50 -8.14 15.11
N TRP A 54 8.27 -8.58 14.85
CA TRP A 54 7.98 -9.99 14.64
C TRP A 54 8.57 -10.50 13.31
N LEU A 55 8.42 -9.75 12.22
CA LEU A 55 9.00 -10.13 10.93
C LEU A 55 10.54 -10.24 11.01
N ASP A 56 11.20 -9.30 11.68
CA ASP A 56 12.66 -9.29 11.88
C ASP A 56 13.16 -10.49 12.70
N GLN A 57 12.33 -10.99 13.63
CA GLN A 57 12.66 -12.15 14.46
C GLN A 57 12.50 -13.49 13.74
N HIS A 58 11.61 -13.56 12.73
CA HIS A 58 11.20 -14.84 12.15
C HIS A 58 11.67 -15.01 10.70
N TYR A 59 11.97 -13.94 9.96
CA TYR A 59 12.23 -14.01 8.53
C TYR A 59 13.44 -13.20 8.10
N THR A 60 14.10 -13.69 7.05
CA THR A 60 15.21 -12.98 6.43
C THR A 60 14.70 -11.76 5.67
N TYR A 61 15.34 -10.61 5.89
CA TYR A 61 15.15 -9.40 5.11
C TYR A 61 16.33 -9.21 4.17
N THR A 62 16.06 -9.21 2.87
CA THR A 62 17.11 -9.06 1.84
C THR A 62 16.61 -8.07 0.78
N ASN A 63 17.49 -7.18 0.32
CA ASN A 63 17.11 -6.07 -0.51
C ASN A 63 16.04 -5.23 0.23
N ASP A 64 14.80 -5.12 -0.33
CA ASP A 64 13.75 -4.32 0.29
C ASP A 64 12.53 -5.15 0.72
N CYS A 65 12.67 -6.48 0.89
CA CYS A 65 11.56 -7.35 1.26
C CYS A 65 11.96 -8.46 2.24
N TYR A 66 10.98 -8.94 3.01
CA TYR A 66 11.07 -10.19 3.76
C TYR A 66 10.78 -11.37 2.85
N ASP A 67 11.49 -12.48 3.06
CA ASP A 67 11.22 -13.76 2.41
C ASP A 67 10.50 -14.68 3.40
N ILE A 68 9.24 -15.00 3.10
CA ILE A 68 8.42 -15.93 3.86
C ILE A 68 8.22 -17.20 3.00
N SER A 69 9.18 -18.12 3.06
CA SER A 69 9.14 -19.37 2.27
C SER A 69 8.96 -19.13 0.76
N GLY A 70 9.67 -18.15 0.21
CA GLY A 70 9.62 -17.76 -1.21
C GLY A 70 8.53 -16.73 -1.54
N PHE A 71 7.68 -16.37 -0.59
CA PHE A 71 6.71 -15.29 -0.74
C PHE A 71 7.32 -13.98 -0.24
N ARG A 72 7.23 -12.90 -1.03
CA ARG A 72 7.83 -11.60 -0.68
C ARG A 72 6.85 -10.68 0.00
N VAL A 73 7.30 -10.07 1.11
CA VAL A 73 6.56 -9.05 1.83
C VAL A 73 7.39 -7.78 1.86
N PHE A 74 6.98 -6.78 1.10
CA PHE A 74 7.58 -5.45 1.13
C PHE A 74 7.02 -4.65 2.30
N ALA A 75 7.89 -3.93 3.00
CA ALA A 75 7.49 -3.09 4.10
C ALA A 75 6.77 -1.82 3.62
N GLY A 76 5.66 -1.48 4.26
CA GLY A 76 4.88 -0.31 3.91
C GLY A 76 3.99 0.19 5.04
N MET A 77 3.25 1.22 4.76
CA MET A 77 2.19 1.74 5.63
C MET A 77 1.14 2.49 4.82
N GLU A 78 -0.09 2.51 5.30
CA GLU A 78 -1.16 3.38 4.82
C GLU A 78 -1.29 4.59 5.74
N VAL A 79 -1.12 5.79 5.19
CA VAL A 79 -1.14 7.06 5.93
C VAL A 79 -2.40 7.83 5.61
N ASP A 80 -3.21 8.11 6.65
CA ASP A 80 -4.31 9.06 6.57
C ASP A 80 -3.75 10.49 6.43
N VAL A 81 -4.29 11.29 5.52
CA VAL A 81 -3.91 12.71 5.37
C VAL A 81 -5.05 13.64 5.68
N LYS A 82 -4.71 14.88 6.05
CA LYS A 82 -5.67 15.95 6.28
C LYS A 82 -6.49 16.21 5.01
N ASP A 83 -7.73 16.57 5.18
CA ASP A 83 -8.71 16.84 4.11
C ASP A 83 -9.07 15.59 3.26
N GLY A 84 -8.72 14.39 3.74
CA GLY A 84 -9.09 13.11 3.15
C GLY A 84 -8.04 12.53 2.21
N GLY A 85 -8.10 11.22 2.07
CA GLY A 85 -7.18 10.39 1.30
C GLY A 85 -6.34 9.47 2.17
N HIS A 86 -6.02 8.33 1.61
CA HIS A 86 -5.04 7.39 2.15
C HIS A 86 -3.87 7.27 1.18
N ILE A 87 -2.68 7.21 1.73
CA ILE A 87 -1.44 7.15 0.97
C ILE A 87 -0.69 5.88 1.34
N LEU A 88 -0.51 5.00 0.37
CA LEU A 88 0.34 3.82 0.53
C LEU A 88 1.79 4.22 0.31
N VAL A 89 2.61 4.00 1.31
CA VAL A 89 4.05 4.24 1.24
C VAL A 89 4.74 2.91 1.41
N THR A 90 5.47 2.46 0.41
CA THR A 90 6.30 1.25 0.45
C THR A 90 7.76 1.65 0.33
N ALA A 91 8.60 1.21 1.26
CA ALA A 91 10.02 1.56 1.31
C ALA A 91 10.81 0.48 2.07
N GLY A 92 12.13 0.64 2.16
CA GLY A 92 12.92 -0.21 3.04
C GLY A 92 12.39 -0.14 4.49
N ARG A 93 12.42 -1.26 5.22
CA ARG A 93 11.81 -1.38 6.57
C ARG A 93 12.25 -0.29 7.54
N GLU A 94 13.53 0.10 7.52
CA GLU A 94 14.05 1.16 8.40
C GLU A 94 13.50 2.54 8.02
N ALA A 95 13.27 2.78 6.72
CA ALA A 95 12.63 3.99 6.24
C ALA A 95 11.17 4.06 6.71
N ILE A 96 10.43 2.96 6.62
CA ILE A 96 9.03 2.86 7.13
C ILE A 96 8.99 3.15 8.63
N ARG A 97 9.83 2.49 9.44
CA ARG A 97 9.93 2.73 10.87
C ARG A 97 10.29 4.19 11.19
N SER A 98 11.25 4.77 10.44
CA SER A 98 11.66 6.17 10.62
C SER A 98 10.53 7.14 10.29
N MET A 99 9.86 6.98 9.14
CA MET A 99 8.71 7.79 8.75
C MET A 99 7.57 7.66 9.78
N ARG A 100 7.28 6.44 10.25
CA ARG A 100 6.24 6.21 11.27
C ARG A 100 6.54 6.97 12.57
N ARG A 101 7.80 7.05 13.01
CA ARG A 101 8.21 7.86 14.19
C ARG A 101 7.97 9.35 13.96
N HIS A 102 8.29 9.87 12.77
CA HIS A 102 8.01 11.27 12.41
C HIS A 102 6.50 11.58 12.41
N LEU A 103 5.68 10.60 12.04
CA LEU A 103 4.23 10.73 12.01
C LEU A 103 3.56 10.51 13.39
N ALA A 104 4.32 10.34 14.47
CA ALA A 104 3.76 10.05 15.80
C ALA A 104 2.79 11.11 16.33
N ALA A 105 3.00 12.39 15.96
CA ALA A 105 2.10 13.50 16.31
C ALA A 105 0.85 13.60 15.42
N HIS A 106 0.78 12.80 14.34
CA HIS A 106 -0.26 12.89 13.31
C HIS A 106 -1.23 11.69 13.31
N VAL A 107 -1.30 10.93 14.41
CA VAL A 107 -2.10 9.69 14.48
C VAL A 107 -3.60 9.92 14.71
N ALA A 108 -3.99 11.07 15.25
CA ALA A 108 -5.38 11.41 15.49
C ALA A 108 -5.97 12.19 14.30
N LYS A 109 -7.26 12.00 14.03
CA LYS A 109 -7.94 12.55 12.85
C LYS A 109 -7.83 14.07 12.72
N ASP A 110 -7.86 14.79 13.84
CA ASP A 110 -7.72 16.25 13.92
C ASP A 110 -6.28 16.74 13.76
N CYS A 111 -5.31 15.82 13.76
CA CYS A 111 -3.88 16.10 13.64
C CYS A 111 -3.25 15.46 12.40
N PHE A 112 -4.03 14.88 11.48
CA PHE A 112 -3.48 14.26 10.27
C PHE A 112 -2.58 15.22 9.51
N ILE A 113 -1.47 14.69 9.00
CA ILE A 113 -0.48 15.47 8.23
C ILE A 113 -1.08 15.98 6.92
N GLU A 114 -0.72 17.19 6.52
CA GLU A 114 -1.07 17.69 5.19
C GLU A 114 -0.34 16.90 4.10
N LEU A 115 -1.00 16.62 2.97
CA LEU A 115 -0.44 15.81 1.88
C LEU A 115 0.89 16.38 1.36
N ALA A 116 1.04 17.71 1.27
CA ALA A 116 2.29 18.35 0.85
C ALA A 116 3.45 18.05 1.82
N ASN A 117 3.19 18.15 3.13
CA ASN A 117 4.19 17.88 4.16
C ASN A 117 4.55 16.37 4.21
N LEU A 118 3.58 15.50 3.94
CA LEU A 118 3.86 14.07 3.82
C LEU A 118 4.81 13.80 2.63
N PHE A 119 4.61 14.42 1.48
CA PHE A 119 5.53 14.30 0.34
C PHE A 119 6.94 14.81 0.68
N GLU A 120 7.07 15.90 1.44
CA GLU A 120 8.38 16.40 1.91
C GLU A 120 9.08 15.40 2.83
N LEU A 121 8.33 14.70 3.69
CA LEU A 121 8.86 13.64 4.54
C LEU A 121 9.33 12.45 3.69
N ILE A 122 8.47 11.96 2.80
CA ILE A 122 8.72 10.79 1.96
C ILE A 122 9.91 11.01 1.01
N ALA A 123 10.09 12.22 0.48
CA ALA A 123 11.18 12.56 -0.45
C ALA A 123 12.59 12.34 0.13
N LYS A 124 12.72 12.13 1.43
CA LYS A 124 14.00 11.81 2.10
C LYS A 124 14.40 10.34 1.96
N TYR A 125 13.53 9.49 1.41
CA TYR A 125 13.70 8.04 1.34
C TYR A 125 13.43 7.55 -0.09
N ASP A 126 14.08 6.44 -0.49
CA ASP A 126 13.66 5.71 -1.68
C ASP A 126 12.36 4.96 -1.36
N SER A 127 11.27 5.40 -1.96
CA SER A 127 9.92 4.90 -1.67
C SER A 127 9.05 4.86 -2.91
N LEU A 128 8.13 3.91 -2.93
CA LEU A 128 7.00 3.83 -3.85
C LEU A 128 5.78 4.44 -3.15
N VAL A 129 5.11 5.40 -3.81
CA VAL A 129 4.00 6.15 -3.22
C VAL A 129 2.77 6.01 -4.11
N ILE A 130 1.72 5.37 -3.57
CA ILE A 130 0.48 5.10 -4.29
C ILE A 130 -0.67 5.82 -3.61
N GLY A 131 -1.50 6.54 -4.37
CA GLY A 131 -2.74 7.12 -3.89
C GLY A 131 -3.82 6.04 -3.78
N ALA A 132 -4.19 5.65 -2.55
CA ALA A 132 -5.15 4.58 -2.31
C ALA A 132 -6.58 5.01 -2.65
N HIS A 133 -7.35 4.11 -3.29
CA HIS A 133 -8.79 4.27 -3.58
C HIS A 133 -9.22 5.74 -3.77
N PRO A 134 -8.66 6.45 -4.79
CA PRO A 134 -8.67 7.91 -4.84
C PRO A 134 -10.06 8.55 -4.96
N LEU A 135 -11.05 7.78 -5.37
CA LEU A 135 -12.44 8.22 -5.58
C LEU A 135 -13.41 7.75 -4.48
N ARG A 136 -12.90 7.12 -3.40
CA ARG A 136 -13.74 6.64 -2.28
C ARG A 136 -14.47 7.80 -1.62
N LYS A 137 -15.80 7.79 -1.65
CA LYS A 137 -16.64 8.92 -1.16
C LYS A 137 -16.40 9.29 0.29
N SER A 138 -16.13 8.31 1.15
CA SER A 138 -15.88 8.54 2.58
C SER A 138 -14.53 9.17 2.89
N ASN A 139 -13.58 9.09 1.95
CA ASN A 139 -12.22 9.59 2.12
C ASN A 139 -11.56 9.90 0.75
N PRO A 140 -12.08 10.89 -0.01
CA PRO A 140 -11.70 11.14 -1.39
C PRO A 140 -10.32 11.81 -1.49
N LEU A 141 -9.33 11.09 -2.04
CA LEU A 141 -8.02 11.64 -2.35
C LEU A 141 -8.06 12.61 -3.55
N ALA A 142 -8.95 12.35 -4.50
CA ALA A 142 -9.06 13.12 -5.76
C ALA A 142 -9.43 14.61 -5.57
N GLN A 143 -9.83 15.02 -4.36
CA GLN A 143 -10.11 16.43 -4.07
C GLN A 143 -8.86 17.31 -3.86
N HIS A 144 -7.69 16.68 -3.69
CA HIS A 144 -6.44 17.43 -3.56
C HIS A 144 -6.03 18.09 -4.89
N PRO A 145 -5.22 19.17 -4.83
CA PRO A 145 -4.73 19.85 -6.04
C PRO A 145 -4.00 18.90 -6.98
N LEU A 146 -4.22 19.04 -8.29
CA LEU A 146 -3.66 18.17 -9.32
C LEU A 146 -2.12 18.13 -9.30
N ASP A 147 -1.45 19.22 -8.93
CA ASP A 147 0.01 19.28 -8.78
C ASP A 147 0.53 18.39 -7.64
N LEU A 148 -0.27 18.15 -6.60
CA LEU A 148 0.04 17.15 -5.58
C LEU A 148 -0.28 15.74 -6.08
N LEU A 149 -1.40 15.53 -6.79
CA LEU A 149 -1.76 14.23 -7.35
C LEU A 149 -0.72 13.71 -8.36
N LYS A 150 -0.06 14.58 -9.10
CA LYS A 150 1.03 14.24 -10.03
C LYS A 150 2.31 13.73 -9.35
N LYS A 151 2.42 13.85 -8.02
CA LYS A 151 3.60 13.37 -7.26
C LYS A 151 3.53 11.88 -6.91
N PHE A 152 2.37 11.23 -7.07
CA PHE A 152 2.22 9.79 -6.86
C PHE A 152 2.93 8.99 -7.95
N ASP A 153 3.41 7.81 -7.60
CA ASP A 153 3.94 6.84 -8.57
C ASP A 153 2.79 6.10 -9.30
N ALA A 154 1.62 5.94 -8.66
CA ALA A 154 0.41 5.35 -9.24
C ALA A 154 -0.84 5.69 -8.40
N PHE A 155 -2.05 5.41 -8.94
CA PHE A 155 -3.27 5.27 -8.16
C PHE A 155 -3.68 3.81 -8.00
N ASP A 156 -4.32 3.50 -6.88
CA ASP A 156 -4.85 2.19 -6.54
C ASP A 156 -6.26 2.00 -7.12
N LEU A 157 -6.43 0.98 -7.97
CA LEU A 157 -7.74 0.45 -8.35
C LEU A 157 -8.16 -0.58 -7.29
N ASN A 158 -8.97 -0.14 -6.36
CA ASN A 158 -9.24 -0.86 -5.12
C ASN A 158 -10.37 -1.87 -5.26
N SER A 159 -10.16 -3.12 -4.80
CA SER A 159 -11.14 -4.20 -4.96
C SER A 159 -12.48 -3.92 -4.29
N ARG A 160 -12.47 -3.27 -3.12
CA ARG A 160 -13.71 -2.89 -2.42
C ARG A 160 -14.51 -1.89 -3.23
N ASP A 161 -13.87 -0.87 -3.80
CA ASP A 161 -14.55 0.14 -4.58
C ASP A 161 -15.08 -0.44 -5.91
N LEU A 162 -14.33 -1.40 -6.51
CA LEU A 162 -14.82 -2.17 -7.67
C LEU A 162 -16.07 -2.97 -7.35
N HIS A 163 -16.12 -3.58 -6.19
CA HIS A 163 -17.31 -4.35 -5.75
C HIS A 163 -18.50 -3.42 -5.44
N GLU A 164 -18.27 -2.28 -4.77
CA GLU A 164 -19.32 -1.36 -4.31
C GLU A 164 -19.93 -0.56 -5.46
N TYR A 165 -19.14 -0.11 -6.43
CA TYR A 165 -19.56 0.82 -7.49
C TYR A 165 -19.57 0.22 -8.89
N GLY A 166 -19.14 -1.03 -9.05
CA GLY A 166 -19.04 -1.74 -10.31
C GLY A 166 -17.68 -1.61 -10.99
N LEU A 167 -17.19 -2.75 -11.50
CA LEU A 167 -15.85 -2.89 -12.08
C LEU A 167 -15.57 -1.85 -13.18
N LEU A 168 -16.39 -1.87 -14.24
CA LEU A 168 -16.16 -1.05 -15.44
C LEU A 168 -16.27 0.45 -15.16
N GLU A 169 -17.22 0.84 -14.32
CA GLU A 169 -17.45 2.24 -13.99
C GLU A 169 -16.29 2.80 -13.14
N MET A 170 -15.90 2.06 -12.10
CA MET A 170 -14.82 2.52 -11.21
C MET A 170 -13.46 2.51 -11.92
N GLU A 171 -13.17 1.47 -12.70
CA GLU A 171 -11.95 1.41 -13.50
C GLU A 171 -11.85 2.59 -14.46
N ALA A 172 -12.90 2.91 -15.20
CA ALA A 172 -12.92 4.04 -16.13
C ALA A 172 -12.66 5.38 -15.41
N LYS A 173 -13.26 5.59 -14.23
CA LYS A 173 -13.09 6.81 -13.43
C LYS A 173 -11.67 6.95 -12.87
N VAL A 174 -11.10 5.87 -12.31
CA VAL A 174 -9.74 5.90 -11.76
C VAL A 174 -8.72 6.11 -12.87
N ARG A 175 -8.88 5.45 -14.02
CA ARG A 175 -8.02 5.65 -15.20
C ARG A 175 -8.12 7.07 -15.76
N ALA A 176 -9.31 7.69 -15.77
CA ALA A 176 -9.46 9.08 -16.20
C ALA A 176 -8.69 10.03 -15.26
N LEU A 177 -8.82 9.88 -13.93
CA LEU A 177 -8.07 10.66 -12.96
C LEU A 177 -6.54 10.45 -13.11
N ALA A 178 -6.11 9.20 -13.30
CA ALA A 178 -4.71 8.86 -13.51
C ALA A 178 -4.15 9.49 -14.80
N ALA A 179 -4.94 9.55 -15.86
CA ALA A 179 -4.56 10.22 -17.10
C ALA A 179 -4.39 11.73 -16.92
N GLU A 180 -5.27 12.40 -16.14
CA GLU A 180 -5.11 13.82 -15.80
C GLU A 180 -3.83 14.09 -14.98
N ALA A 181 -3.51 13.16 -14.07
CA ALA A 181 -2.28 13.23 -13.26
C ALA A 181 -1.04 12.76 -14.02
N ALA A 182 -1.19 12.14 -15.20
CA ALA A 182 -0.14 11.49 -15.99
C ALA A 182 0.64 10.42 -15.22
N ILE A 183 -0.06 9.61 -14.42
CA ILE A 183 0.49 8.49 -13.64
C ILE A 183 -0.23 7.17 -13.97
N PRO A 184 0.41 6.00 -13.74
CA PRO A 184 -0.20 4.69 -13.95
C PRO A 184 -1.25 4.34 -12.88
N VAL A 185 -1.95 3.22 -13.13
CA VAL A 185 -2.89 2.61 -12.20
C VAL A 185 -2.40 1.21 -11.85
N VAL A 186 -2.39 0.88 -10.56
CA VAL A 186 -2.11 -0.45 -10.04
C VAL A 186 -3.33 -0.98 -9.28
N ALA A 187 -3.36 -2.26 -8.95
CA ALA A 187 -4.46 -2.87 -8.20
C ALA A 187 -4.06 -3.13 -6.75
N GLY A 188 -5.00 -2.91 -5.82
CA GLY A 188 -4.85 -3.22 -4.41
C GLY A 188 -6.16 -3.76 -3.81
N SER A 189 -6.08 -4.79 -2.97
CA SER A 189 -7.26 -5.40 -2.39
C SER A 189 -7.84 -4.63 -1.22
N ASP A 190 -7.02 -3.92 -0.45
CA ASP A 190 -7.39 -3.34 0.86
C ASP A 190 -7.85 -4.45 1.84
N ALA A 191 -7.24 -5.64 1.68
CA ALA A 191 -7.64 -6.82 2.43
C ALA A 191 -7.29 -6.70 3.92
N HIS A 192 -8.32 -6.87 4.76
CA HIS A 192 -8.21 -6.96 6.20
C HIS A 192 -8.54 -8.37 6.72
N HIS A 193 -8.98 -9.25 5.84
CA HIS A 193 -9.34 -10.63 6.18
C HIS A 193 -8.81 -11.59 5.09
N PRO A 194 -8.36 -12.81 5.44
CA PRO A 194 -7.82 -13.78 4.48
C PRO A 194 -8.70 -14.05 3.25
N LEU A 195 -10.03 -14.03 3.40
CA LEU A 195 -10.98 -14.18 2.27
C LEU A 195 -10.97 -13.02 1.26
N GLN A 196 -10.28 -11.93 1.55
CA GLN A 196 -10.17 -10.77 0.66
C GLN A 196 -8.81 -10.71 -0.05
N ALA A 197 -7.81 -11.44 0.49
CA ALA A 197 -6.47 -11.50 -0.10
C ALA A 197 -6.55 -12.16 -1.49
N GLY A 198 -5.87 -11.57 -2.48
CA GLY A 198 -5.88 -12.09 -3.85
C GLY A 198 -7.10 -11.69 -4.68
N ALA A 199 -8.05 -10.89 -4.13
CA ALA A 199 -9.22 -10.41 -4.89
C ALA A 199 -8.84 -9.62 -6.14
N VAL A 200 -7.68 -8.94 -6.12
CA VAL A 200 -7.05 -8.26 -7.24
C VAL A 200 -5.53 -8.44 -7.15
N MET A 201 -4.85 -8.37 -8.30
CA MET A 201 -3.40 -8.47 -8.36
C MET A 201 -2.84 -7.73 -9.57
N ASN A 202 -1.55 -7.44 -9.54
CA ASN A 202 -0.79 -6.95 -10.68
C ASN A 202 0.17 -8.05 -11.13
N GLU A 203 0.16 -8.42 -12.39
CA GLU A 203 1.09 -9.41 -12.94
C GLU A 203 2.24 -8.70 -13.66
N PHE A 204 3.41 -8.64 -13.03
CA PHE A 204 4.64 -8.07 -13.55
C PHE A 204 5.47 -9.12 -14.30
N GLU A 205 6.12 -8.71 -15.41
CA GLU A 205 7.08 -9.55 -16.12
C GLU A 205 8.33 -9.85 -15.26
N ALA A 206 8.81 -8.84 -14.54
CA ALA A 206 10.00 -8.98 -13.69
C ALA A 206 9.68 -9.56 -12.31
N ASP A 207 10.67 -10.23 -11.74
CA ASP A 207 10.66 -10.73 -10.37
C ASP A 207 11.36 -9.72 -9.45
N CYS A 208 10.60 -8.73 -8.95
CA CYS A 208 11.14 -7.60 -8.18
C CYS A 208 11.48 -7.99 -6.74
N THR A 209 12.63 -7.51 -6.25
CA THR A 209 13.07 -7.62 -4.85
C THR A 209 13.43 -6.28 -4.22
N THR A 210 13.34 -5.18 -4.99
CA THR A 210 13.66 -3.84 -4.51
C THR A 210 12.57 -2.83 -4.87
N ILE A 211 12.47 -1.74 -4.10
CA ILE A 211 11.55 -0.62 -4.38
C ILE A 211 11.82 -0.02 -5.76
N ALA A 212 13.08 0.16 -6.12
CA ALA A 212 13.46 0.67 -7.44
C ALA A 212 12.98 -0.23 -8.59
N ALA A 213 12.99 -1.56 -8.39
CA ALA A 213 12.47 -2.50 -9.38
C ALA A 213 10.93 -2.40 -9.50
N LEU A 214 10.20 -2.33 -8.38
CA LEU A 214 8.74 -2.12 -8.38
C LEU A 214 8.36 -0.83 -9.12
N LYS A 215 9.03 0.29 -8.81
CA LYS A 215 8.80 1.59 -9.50
C LYS A 215 9.04 1.49 -11.00
N ARG A 216 10.05 0.74 -11.42
CA ARG A 216 10.38 0.54 -12.83
C ARG A 216 9.29 -0.23 -13.58
N GLU A 217 8.77 -1.32 -12.97
CA GLU A 217 7.67 -2.10 -13.55
C GLU A 217 6.39 -1.27 -13.63
N ILE A 218 6.02 -0.55 -12.57
CA ILE A 218 4.85 0.33 -12.57
C ILE A 218 4.95 1.38 -13.67
N ARG A 219 6.10 2.05 -13.82
CA ARG A 219 6.32 3.07 -14.87
C ARG A 219 6.30 2.49 -16.28
N SER A 220 6.67 1.22 -16.45
CA SER A 220 6.65 0.56 -17.76
C SER A 220 5.24 0.38 -18.30
N GLN A 221 4.24 0.30 -17.41
CA GLN A 221 2.83 -0.02 -17.70
C GLN A 221 2.64 -1.31 -18.50
N ARG A 222 3.63 -2.25 -18.43
CA ARG A 222 3.62 -3.56 -19.08
C ARG A 222 3.21 -4.65 -18.10
N TYR A 223 2.10 -4.46 -17.41
CA TYR A 223 1.52 -5.42 -16.48
C TYR A 223 0.00 -5.46 -16.63
N GLN A 224 -0.59 -6.56 -16.16
CA GLN A 224 -2.03 -6.80 -16.17
C GLN A 224 -2.58 -6.75 -14.75
#